data_45ad133e7e06177e6c4aa9e1df9c0db4
#
_entry.id   45ad133e7e06177e6c4aa9e1df9c0db4
#
_cell.length_a   1.000
_cell.length_b   1.000
_cell.length_c   1.000
_cell.angle_alpha   90.00
_cell.angle_beta   90.00
_cell.angle_gamma   90.00
#
_symmetry.space_group_name_H-M   'P 1'
#
loop_
_entity.id
_entity.type
_entity.pdbx_description
1 polymer ?
#
loop_
_entity_poly.entity_id
_entity_poly.type
_entity_poly.pdbx_seq_one_letter_code
_entity_poly.pdbx_strand_id
1 'polypeptide(L)'
;MCAIFGLIDYNHTLNAKQREKLLRVLSEECEVRGTDATGYAFNHNGKLTIYKRPFAAHKVHLRLHDDSNVIMGHTRMATQGNKLDNRNNHPFPGKVGNISFALAHNGVLHKIGRAHV
;
A
#
# COMPACT_ATOMS: atom_id res chain seq x y z
N MET A 1 -13.12 -8.06 2.64
CA MET A 1 -12.56 -7.10 3.60
C MET A 1 -11.09 -6.92 3.31
N CYS A 2 -10.59 -5.70 3.42
CA CYS A 2 -9.20 -5.41 3.11
C CYS A 2 -8.31 -5.53 4.34
N ALA A 3 -7.00 -5.39 4.16
CA ALA A 3 -6.06 -5.31 5.26
C ALA A 3 -5.02 -4.23 4.99
N ILE A 4 -4.55 -3.64 6.05
CA ILE A 4 -3.47 -2.64 6.03
C ILE A 4 -2.34 -3.18 6.89
N PHE A 5 -1.12 -3.03 6.41
CA PHE A 5 0.08 -3.42 7.16
C PHE A 5 1.19 -2.41 6.86
N GLY A 6 2.26 -2.50 7.60
CA GLY A 6 3.36 -1.57 7.35
C GLY A 6 4.58 -1.85 8.19
N LEU A 7 5.62 -1.11 7.91
CA LEU A 7 6.91 -1.21 8.58
C LEU A 7 7.54 0.17 8.65
N ILE A 8 7.98 0.56 9.84
CA ILE A 8 8.81 1.74 10.04
C ILE A 8 10.11 1.28 10.66
N ASP A 9 11.20 1.42 9.93
CA ASP A 9 12.55 1.14 10.42
C ASP A 9 13.25 2.47 10.70
N TYR A 10 12.86 3.08 11.80
CA TYR A 10 13.22 4.44 12.12
C TYR A 10 14.73 4.67 12.14
N ASN A 11 15.48 3.74 12.71
CA ASN A 11 16.93 3.86 12.89
C ASN A 11 17.74 3.18 11.79
N HIS A 12 17.10 2.75 10.72
CA HIS A 12 17.76 2.05 9.60
C HIS A 12 18.55 0.83 10.08
N THR A 13 17.94 0.03 10.94
CA THR A 13 18.61 -1.16 11.49
C THR A 13 18.58 -2.36 10.55
N LEU A 14 17.69 -2.32 9.55
CA LEU A 14 17.55 -3.39 8.57
C LEU A 14 18.01 -2.90 7.20
N ASN A 15 18.47 -3.82 6.38
CA ASN A 15 18.74 -3.50 4.97
C ASN A 15 17.49 -3.69 4.11
N ALA A 16 17.58 -3.32 2.83
CA ALA A 16 16.43 -3.40 1.92
C ALA A 16 15.87 -4.82 1.82
N LYS A 17 16.75 -5.83 1.73
CA LYS A 17 16.31 -7.23 1.61
C LYS A 17 15.60 -7.72 2.86
N GLN A 18 16.07 -7.32 4.03
CA GLN A 18 15.42 -7.68 5.28
C GLN A 18 14.04 -7.04 5.39
N ARG A 19 13.92 -5.77 4.98
CA ARG A 19 12.63 -5.08 4.95
C ARG A 19 11.68 -5.73 3.96
N GLU A 20 12.17 -6.08 2.76
CA GLU A 20 11.37 -6.79 1.76
C GLU A 20 10.85 -8.12 2.30
N LYS A 21 11.70 -8.85 2.99
CA LYS A 21 11.33 -10.15 3.57
C LYS A 21 10.23 -10.00 4.63
N LEU A 22 10.38 -9.01 5.52
CA LEU A 22 9.36 -8.74 6.53
C LEU A 22 8.03 -8.37 5.89
N LEU A 23 8.07 -7.51 4.88
CA LEU A 23 6.85 -7.09 4.20
C LEU A 23 6.21 -8.22 3.42
N ARG A 24 7.00 -9.14 2.89
CA ARG A 24 6.44 -10.34 2.26
C ARG A 24 5.65 -11.17 3.27
N VAL A 25 6.21 -11.42 4.45
CA VAL A 25 5.51 -12.17 5.49
C VAL A 25 4.22 -11.45 5.87
N LEU A 26 4.28 -10.15 6.12
CA LEU A 26 3.11 -9.37 6.49
C LEU A 26 2.05 -9.38 5.39
N SER A 27 2.46 -9.19 4.14
CA SER A 27 1.51 -9.14 3.03
C SER A 27 0.83 -10.49 2.81
N GLU A 28 1.57 -11.59 2.95
CA GLU A 28 1.01 -12.92 2.78
C GLU A 28 0.06 -13.28 3.92
N GLU A 29 0.37 -12.85 5.14
CA GLU A 29 -0.57 -12.99 6.25
C GLU A 29 -1.85 -12.18 6.02
N CYS A 30 -1.75 -11.02 5.41
CA CYS A 30 -2.88 -10.16 5.11
C CYS A 30 -3.66 -10.61 3.87
N GLU A 31 -3.10 -11.49 3.05
CA GLU A 31 -3.71 -11.92 1.80
C GLU A 31 -5.07 -12.57 2.00
N VAL A 32 -5.28 -13.26 3.11
CA VAL A 32 -6.57 -13.90 3.41
C VAL A 32 -7.72 -12.90 3.45
N ARG A 33 -7.42 -11.63 3.68
CA ARG A 33 -8.43 -10.57 3.73
C ARG A 33 -8.56 -9.81 2.42
N GLY A 34 -7.69 -10.05 1.46
CA GLY A 34 -7.76 -9.37 0.18
C GLY A 34 -6.87 -10.03 -0.84
N THR A 35 -7.48 -10.74 -1.80
CA THR A 35 -6.77 -11.47 -2.84
C THR A 35 -6.83 -10.79 -4.20
N ASP A 36 -7.52 -9.65 -4.30
CA ASP A 36 -7.77 -9.01 -5.60
C ASP A 36 -6.65 -8.07 -6.03
N ALA A 37 -6.05 -7.37 -5.09
CA ALA A 37 -4.97 -6.44 -5.41
C ALA A 37 -4.09 -6.21 -4.20
N THR A 38 -2.83 -5.86 -4.45
CA THR A 38 -1.84 -5.54 -3.42
C THR A 38 -1.13 -4.26 -3.81
N GLY A 39 -0.93 -3.38 -2.84
CA GLY A 39 -0.28 -2.11 -3.09
C GLY A 39 0.61 -1.69 -1.93
N TYR A 40 1.60 -0.87 -2.26
CA TYR A 40 2.57 -0.35 -1.32
C TYR A 40 2.82 1.13 -1.56
N ALA A 41 3.14 1.83 -0.50
CA ALA A 41 3.68 3.18 -0.58
C ALA A 41 4.93 3.24 0.28
N PHE A 42 5.99 3.83 -0.24
CA PHE A 42 7.25 3.90 0.50
C PHE A 42 8.06 5.12 0.07
N ASN A 43 9.03 5.48 0.91
CA ASN A 43 9.92 6.59 0.65
C ASN A 43 11.15 6.14 -0.15
N HIS A 44 11.62 7.00 -1.03
CA HIS A 44 12.88 6.84 -1.75
C HIS A 44 13.38 8.22 -2.20
N ASN A 45 14.62 8.55 -1.87
CA ASN A 45 15.25 9.83 -2.21
C ASN A 45 14.39 11.04 -1.79
N GLY A 46 13.78 10.95 -0.62
CA GLY A 46 12.90 12.01 -0.11
C GLY A 46 11.59 12.15 -0.84
N LYS A 47 11.24 11.20 -1.69
CA LYS A 47 9.99 11.21 -2.47
C LYS A 47 9.14 10.01 -2.11
N LEU A 48 7.84 10.16 -2.34
CA LEU A 48 6.87 9.07 -2.17
C LEU A 48 6.81 8.24 -3.44
N THR A 49 6.92 6.93 -3.28
CA THR A 49 6.73 5.97 -4.37
C THR A 49 5.54 5.09 -4.05
N ILE A 50 4.68 4.87 -5.04
CA ILE A 50 3.53 3.98 -4.92
C ILE A 50 3.65 2.88 -5.96
N TYR A 51 3.45 1.63 -5.51
CA TYR A 51 3.56 0.44 -6.34
C TYR A 51 2.32 -0.42 -6.10
N LYS A 52 1.50 -0.58 -7.13
CA LYS A 52 0.24 -1.33 -7.04
C LYS A 52 0.14 -2.34 -8.15
N ARG A 53 -0.41 -3.52 -7.82
CA ARG A 53 -0.66 -4.57 -8.81
C ARG A 53 -1.99 -5.23 -8.53
N PRO A 54 -2.78 -5.57 -9.57
CA PRO A 54 -4.08 -6.22 -9.41
C PRO A 54 -3.91 -7.73 -9.20
N PHE A 55 -3.09 -8.11 -8.24
CA PHE A 55 -2.77 -9.49 -7.93
C PHE A 55 -2.71 -9.71 -6.42
N ALA A 56 -2.92 -10.97 -6.02
CA ALA A 56 -2.75 -11.37 -4.62
C ALA A 56 -1.30 -11.15 -4.17
N ALA A 57 -1.11 -10.98 -2.87
CA ALA A 57 0.19 -10.59 -2.30
C ALA A 57 1.32 -11.55 -2.68
N HIS A 58 1.07 -12.86 -2.68
CA HIS A 58 2.12 -13.83 -3.00
C HIS A 58 2.62 -13.72 -4.45
N LYS A 59 1.88 -13.04 -5.31
CA LYS A 59 2.27 -12.81 -6.71
C LYS A 59 2.96 -11.47 -6.93
N VAL A 60 3.06 -10.66 -5.89
CA VAL A 60 3.61 -9.30 -6.00
C VAL A 60 4.99 -9.27 -5.36
N HIS A 61 5.99 -8.85 -6.12
CA HIS A 61 7.37 -8.80 -5.66
C HIS A 61 7.80 -7.36 -5.47
N LEU A 62 7.75 -6.91 -4.22
CA LEU A 62 8.18 -5.57 -3.86
C LEU A 62 9.70 -5.48 -3.90
N ARG A 63 10.21 -4.42 -4.53
CA ARG A 63 11.63 -4.08 -4.51
C ARG A 63 11.81 -2.74 -3.82
N LEU A 64 12.59 -2.73 -2.77
CA LEU A 64 12.88 -1.52 -2.00
C LEU A 64 14.28 -1.03 -2.28
N HIS A 65 14.47 0.26 -2.10
CA HIS A 65 15.80 0.89 -2.09
C HIS A 65 16.33 0.90 -0.66
N ASP A 66 17.65 1.06 -0.51
CA ASP A 66 18.27 1.01 0.81
C ASP A 66 17.75 2.09 1.76
N ASP A 67 17.31 3.22 1.22
CA ASP A 67 16.77 4.32 2.02
C ASP A 67 15.27 4.20 2.30
N SER A 68 14.59 3.19 1.73
CA SER A 68 13.16 2.99 1.94
C SER A 68 12.92 2.38 3.31
N ASN A 69 12.62 3.20 4.30
CA ASN A 69 12.49 2.75 5.68
C ASN A 69 11.09 2.99 6.29
N VAL A 70 10.18 3.55 5.52
CA VAL A 70 8.78 3.72 5.91
C VAL A 70 7.93 3.17 4.78
N ILE A 71 7.25 2.07 5.04
CA ILE A 71 6.47 1.37 4.02
C ILE A 71 5.07 1.08 4.56
N MET A 72 4.07 1.41 3.77
CA MET A 72 2.68 1.05 4.03
C MET A 72 2.22 0.07 2.96
N GLY A 73 1.45 -0.93 3.35
CA GLY A 73 0.90 -1.91 2.42
C GLY A 73 -0.60 -2.08 2.59
N HIS A 74 -1.22 -2.59 1.55
CA HIS A 74 -2.66 -2.80 1.52
C HIS A 74 -2.97 -4.02 0.65
N THR A 75 -3.83 -4.90 1.16
CA THR A 75 -4.41 -5.98 0.36
C THR A 75 -5.90 -5.72 0.22
N ARG A 76 -6.40 -5.80 -1.01
CA ARG A 76 -7.76 -5.41 -1.35
C ARG A 76 -8.64 -6.60 -1.67
N MET A 77 -9.83 -6.63 -1.07
CA MET A 77 -10.96 -7.42 -1.56
C MET A 77 -11.91 -6.43 -2.22
N ALA A 78 -12.09 -6.54 -3.52
CA ALA A 78 -12.86 -5.55 -4.28
C ALA A 78 -14.34 -5.63 -3.93
N THR A 79 -14.83 -4.59 -3.29
CA THR A 79 -16.26 -4.42 -3.01
C THR A 79 -16.86 -3.35 -3.89
N GLN A 80 -16.05 -2.41 -4.34
CA GLN A 80 -16.43 -1.33 -5.26
C GLN A 80 -15.27 -1.10 -6.22
N GLY A 81 -15.59 -0.80 -7.45
CA GLY A 81 -14.61 -0.53 -8.48
C GLY A 81 -13.93 -1.78 -9.03
N ASN A 82 -13.37 -1.66 -10.21
CA ASN A 82 -12.72 -2.75 -10.90
C ASN A 82 -11.31 -2.96 -10.36
N LYS A 83 -11.00 -4.16 -9.86
CA LYS A 83 -9.68 -4.49 -9.32
C LYS A 83 -8.57 -4.40 -10.36
N LEU A 84 -8.88 -4.58 -11.64
CA LEU A 84 -7.90 -4.52 -12.72
C LEU A 84 -7.47 -3.10 -13.04
N ASP A 85 -8.24 -2.10 -12.60
CA ASP A 85 -7.87 -0.70 -12.73
C ASP A 85 -7.15 -0.28 -11.46
N ASN A 86 -5.82 -0.10 -11.54
CA ASN A 86 -5.01 0.28 -10.39
C ASN A 86 -5.41 1.62 -9.76
N ARG A 87 -6.17 2.46 -10.45
CA ARG A 87 -6.70 3.68 -9.85
C ARG A 87 -7.71 3.40 -8.75
N ASN A 88 -8.30 2.20 -8.75
CA ASN A 88 -9.22 1.76 -7.70
C ASN A 88 -8.51 1.04 -6.57
N ASN A 89 -7.25 0.68 -6.73
CA ASN A 89 -6.48 -0.07 -5.74
C ASN A 89 -5.70 0.86 -4.83
N HIS A 90 -5.57 0.47 -3.56
CA HIS A 90 -4.83 1.23 -2.56
C HIS A 90 -3.34 0.95 -2.62
N PRO A 91 -2.47 1.87 -2.15
CA PRO A 91 -2.79 3.20 -1.64
C PRO A 91 -3.13 4.20 -2.73
N PHE A 92 -3.85 5.26 -2.37
CA PHE A 92 -4.18 6.35 -3.29
C PHE A 92 -3.17 7.49 -3.10
N PRO A 93 -2.61 8.03 -4.19
CA PRO A 93 -1.75 9.21 -4.08
C PRO A 93 -2.58 10.47 -3.87
N GLY A 94 -2.02 11.40 -3.12
CA GLY A 94 -2.61 12.71 -2.94
C GLY A 94 -1.54 13.75 -2.70
N LYS A 95 -1.94 15.01 -2.74
CA LYS A 95 -1.00 16.12 -2.57
C LYS A 95 -1.70 17.30 -1.92
N VAL A 96 -1.02 17.89 -0.93
CA VAL A 96 -1.46 19.13 -0.28
C VAL A 96 -0.29 20.09 -0.34
N GLY A 97 -0.43 21.17 -1.14
CA GLY A 97 0.69 22.06 -1.41
C GLY A 97 1.85 21.29 -2.06
N ASN A 98 3.01 21.31 -1.41
CA ASN A 98 4.20 20.59 -1.88
C ASN A 98 4.37 19.23 -1.19
N ILE A 99 3.41 18.83 -0.36
CA ILE A 99 3.49 17.58 0.40
C ILE A 99 2.71 16.51 -0.32
N SER A 100 3.39 15.42 -0.69
CA SER A 100 2.77 14.23 -1.26
C SER A 100 2.45 13.24 -0.14
N PHE A 101 1.31 12.56 -0.27
CA PHE A 101 0.91 11.54 0.70
C PHE A 101 0.29 10.35 -0.02
N ALA A 102 0.21 9.24 0.71
CA ALA A 102 -0.49 8.05 0.27
C ALA A 102 -1.55 7.69 1.31
N LEU A 103 -2.72 7.33 0.84
CA LEU A 103 -3.85 6.98 1.70
C LEU A 103 -4.31 5.56 1.39
N ALA A 104 -4.43 4.74 2.42
CA ALA A 104 -5.07 3.45 2.33
C ALA A 104 -6.22 3.38 3.34
N HIS A 105 -7.26 2.65 2.99
CA HIS A 105 -8.46 2.56 3.81
C HIS A 105 -8.94 1.11 3.86
N ASN A 106 -9.24 0.64 5.06
CA ASN A 106 -9.86 -0.67 5.24
C ASN A 106 -11.34 -0.48 5.52
N GLY A 107 -12.14 -0.55 4.45
CA GLY A 107 -13.58 -0.34 4.55
C GLY A 107 -14.14 0.25 3.27
N VAL A 108 -15.36 0.75 3.36
CA VAL A 108 -16.07 1.37 2.24
C VAL A 108 -16.54 2.75 2.67
N LEU A 109 -16.22 3.74 1.85
CA LEU A 109 -16.68 5.11 2.06
C LEU A 109 -17.92 5.34 1.18
N HIS A 110 -18.96 5.82 1.80
CA HIS A 110 -20.19 6.19 1.08
C HIS A 110 -20.32 7.70 1.05
N LYS A 111 -20.66 8.24 -0.12
CA LYS A 111 -20.96 9.66 -0.25
C LYS A 111 -22.28 9.97 0.43
N ILE A 112 -22.32 11.07 1.15
CA ILE A 112 -23.54 11.57 1.79
C ILE A 112 -23.85 12.94 1.17
N GLY A 113 -24.80 12.96 0.26
CA GLY A 113 -25.14 14.17 -0.46
C GLY A 113 -23.93 14.71 -1.22
N ARG A 114 -23.69 16.01 -1.09
CA ARG A 114 -22.60 16.68 -1.79
C ARG A 114 -21.37 16.91 -0.92
N ALA A 115 -21.44 16.55 0.33
CA ALA A 115 -20.38 16.79 1.29
C ALA A 115 -19.42 15.62 1.31
N HIS A 116 -18.72 15.43 0.22
CA HIS A 116 -17.87 14.25 0.05
C HIS A 116 -16.48 14.58 -0.44
N VAL A 117 -16.12 15.73 -0.26
CA VAL A 117 -14.81 16.17 -0.72
C VAL A 117 -13.64 15.53 -0.03
#